data_3fc312de7ff8a3dbc84609aa1c4e1680
#
_entry.id   3fc312de7ff8a3dbc84609aa1c4e1680
#
_cell.length_a   1.000
_cell.length_b   1.000
_cell.length_c   1.000
_cell.angle_alpha   90.00
_cell.angle_beta   90.00
_cell.angle_gamma   90.00
#
_symmetry.space_group_name_H-M   'P 1'
#
loop_
_entity.id
_entity.type
_entity.pdbx_description
1 polymer ?
#
loop_
_entity_poly.entity_id
_entity_poly.type
_entity_poly.pdbx_seq_one_letter_code
_entity_poly.pdbx_strand_id
1 'polypeptide(L)'
;MRDVASVQPLAGDDPDAAAALATHVGADLTIVGPEVPLSRGVVDRFSSAGLAILGPTQAAAALETSKTFAKAFMARHGVPTAAYHVSESAEDAVAFLTSGEFGFPVVLKADGLAAGKGVVVAPDAATAHAAVTSIMRERRFGAAGDQVVIEQWLEGAELSYFVLSDGERVVPLGSAEDHKRVYDGDAGPNTGGMGAFAPSPRCDAALERRILDEIVAPVIAGMRAEGHPYRGFLYCGLMLTPAGAKVIEFNVRFGDPEAQVVLPLIEGDLTRILAGAAAGDLRSHSVRLAAACTVGVVLASGGYPDAYQTGKPIEGLEQAGSIPGITLFHAGTALGEDGRLVTAGGRVMTVVARGHDYAEAMSRAYQAVDCIRFEGMHVRRDIGVKALK
;
A
#
# COMPACT_ATOMS: atom_id res chain seq x y z
N MET A 1 3.14 -4.47 21.54
CA MET A 1 3.82 -5.49 20.70
C MET A 1 4.44 -6.60 21.55
N ARG A 2 5.32 -6.31 22.53
CA ARG A 2 5.99 -7.38 23.32
C ARG A 2 5.04 -8.26 24.14
N ASP A 3 3.84 -7.79 24.43
CA ASP A 3 2.82 -8.56 25.15
C ASP A 3 2.10 -9.59 24.27
N VAL A 4 2.19 -9.44 22.94
CA VAL A 4 1.50 -10.28 21.95
C VAL A 4 2.45 -10.95 20.96
N ALA A 5 3.72 -10.53 20.91
CA ALA A 5 4.72 -11.05 19.98
C ALA A 5 6.14 -10.90 20.53
N SER A 6 7.00 -11.86 20.19
CA SER A 6 8.44 -11.76 20.40
C SER A 6 9.05 -10.90 19.28
N VAL A 7 9.69 -9.79 19.64
CA VAL A 7 10.36 -8.91 18.68
C VAL A 7 11.82 -9.29 18.59
N GLN A 8 12.25 -9.73 17.42
CA GLN A 8 13.63 -10.09 17.11
C GLN A 8 14.26 -9.03 16.20
N PRO A 9 15.51 -8.60 16.47
CA PRO A 9 16.21 -7.70 15.57
C PRO A 9 16.59 -8.45 14.28
N LEU A 10 16.33 -7.80 13.14
CA LEU A 10 16.82 -8.22 11.84
C LEU A 10 17.67 -7.10 11.25
N ALA A 11 18.90 -7.41 10.86
CA ALA A 11 19.81 -6.42 10.29
C ALA A 11 19.52 -6.22 8.80
N GLY A 12 18.83 -5.12 8.49
CA GLY A 12 18.51 -4.73 7.11
C GLY A 12 17.50 -5.68 6.42
N ASP A 13 17.53 -5.63 5.08
CA ASP A 13 16.61 -6.38 4.22
C ASP A 13 17.34 -7.54 3.51
N ASP A 14 18.28 -8.19 4.22
CA ASP A 14 19.06 -9.30 3.70
C ASP A 14 18.24 -10.60 3.73
N PRO A 15 17.98 -11.24 2.57
CA PRO A 15 17.27 -12.51 2.49
C PRO A 15 17.92 -13.65 3.29
N ASP A 16 19.25 -13.71 3.35
CA ASP A 16 19.97 -14.75 4.10
C ASP A 16 19.80 -14.57 5.60
N ALA A 17 19.90 -13.34 6.10
CA ALA A 17 19.67 -13.03 7.50
C ALA A 17 18.22 -13.33 7.91
N ALA A 18 17.25 -13.01 7.05
CA ALA A 18 15.84 -13.32 7.29
C ALA A 18 15.58 -14.83 7.35
N ALA A 19 16.14 -15.62 6.43
CA ALA A 19 16.01 -17.08 6.43
C ALA A 19 16.69 -17.72 7.65
N ALA A 20 17.86 -17.25 8.05
CA ALA A 20 18.55 -17.70 9.25
C ALA A 20 17.74 -17.40 10.52
N LEU A 21 17.13 -16.21 10.62
CA LEU A 21 16.26 -15.86 11.73
C LEU A 21 15.03 -16.77 11.79
N ALA A 22 14.33 -16.97 10.65
CA ALA A 22 13.16 -17.84 10.59
C ALA A 22 13.50 -19.28 11.06
N THR A 23 14.66 -19.81 10.64
CA THR A 23 15.15 -21.11 11.08
C THR A 23 15.45 -21.11 12.59
N HIS A 24 16.11 -20.07 13.10
CA HIS A 24 16.49 -19.96 14.51
C HIS A 24 15.27 -19.93 15.45
N VAL A 25 14.21 -19.19 15.05
CA VAL A 25 12.99 -19.09 15.85
C VAL A 25 12.01 -20.23 15.60
N GLY A 26 12.29 -21.12 14.63
CA GLY A 26 11.40 -22.23 14.27
C GLY A 26 10.07 -21.75 13.68
N ALA A 27 10.10 -20.78 12.78
CA ALA A 27 8.90 -20.22 12.18
C ALA A 27 8.20 -21.25 11.28
N ASP A 28 6.91 -21.53 11.54
CA ASP A 28 6.08 -22.40 10.69
C ASP A 28 5.65 -21.70 9.39
N LEU A 29 5.53 -20.38 9.43
CA LEU A 29 5.19 -19.55 8.28
C LEU A 29 5.79 -18.15 8.46
N THR A 30 6.40 -17.63 7.41
CA THR A 30 6.84 -16.23 7.34
C THR A 30 5.93 -15.44 6.40
N ILE A 31 5.55 -14.24 6.80
CA ILE A 31 4.74 -13.31 5.98
C ILE A 31 5.58 -12.05 5.77
N VAL A 32 5.73 -11.65 4.50
CA VAL A 32 6.53 -10.47 4.17
C VAL A 32 5.63 -9.24 4.12
N GLY A 33 5.89 -8.27 4.98
CA GLY A 33 5.14 -7.01 5.05
C GLY A 33 5.62 -5.95 4.06
N PRO A 34 6.94 -5.63 4.00
CA PRO A 34 7.47 -4.57 3.14
C PRO A 34 7.90 -5.07 1.76
N GLU A 35 7.92 -4.17 0.78
CA GLU A 35 8.29 -4.46 -0.61
C GLU A 35 9.79 -4.67 -0.83
N VAL A 36 10.65 -4.03 -0.04
CA VAL A 36 12.11 -4.09 -0.25
C VAL A 36 12.67 -5.51 -0.11
N PRO A 37 12.36 -6.31 0.93
CA PRO A 37 12.78 -7.70 0.98
C PRO A 37 12.26 -8.54 -0.21
N LEU A 38 11.03 -8.28 -0.69
CA LEU A 38 10.47 -8.96 -1.86
C LEU A 38 11.29 -8.66 -3.12
N SER A 39 11.66 -7.38 -3.32
CA SER A 39 12.50 -6.95 -4.44
C SER A 39 13.90 -7.55 -4.41
N ARG A 40 14.38 -7.99 -3.24
CA ARG A 40 15.68 -8.64 -3.03
C ARG A 40 15.63 -10.16 -3.06
N GLY A 41 14.45 -10.76 -3.35
CA GLY A 41 14.31 -12.20 -3.51
C GLY A 41 14.23 -12.99 -2.19
N VAL A 42 13.71 -12.40 -1.12
CA VAL A 42 13.52 -13.11 0.16
C VAL A 42 12.70 -14.38 0.00
N VAL A 43 11.66 -14.35 -0.86
CA VAL A 43 10.81 -15.54 -1.11
C VAL A 43 11.58 -16.63 -1.85
N ASP A 44 12.40 -16.26 -2.83
CA ASP A 44 13.27 -17.19 -3.57
C ASP A 44 14.27 -17.85 -2.63
N ARG A 45 14.85 -17.07 -1.72
CA ARG A 45 15.80 -17.57 -0.71
C ARG A 45 15.16 -18.55 0.26
N PHE A 46 13.96 -18.23 0.80
CA PHE A 46 13.21 -19.12 1.70
C PHE A 46 12.81 -20.41 1.00
N SER A 47 12.31 -20.30 -0.24
CA SER A 47 11.93 -21.46 -1.05
C SER A 47 13.11 -22.40 -1.29
N SER A 48 14.30 -21.88 -1.58
CA SER A 48 15.52 -22.66 -1.74
C SER A 48 15.99 -23.35 -0.43
N ALA A 49 15.61 -22.80 0.72
CA ALA A 49 15.89 -23.36 2.04
C ALA A 49 14.77 -24.31 2.54
N GLY A 50 13.69 -24.50 1.79
CA GLY A 50 12.54 -25.30 2.22
C GLY A 50 11.71 -24.67 3.34
N LEU A 51 11.82 -23.35 3.54
CA LEU A 51 11.07 -22.60 4.55
C LEU A 51 9.77 -22.05 3.97
N ALA A 52 8.68 -22.17 4.73
CA ALA A 52 7.40 -21.64 4.30
C ALA A 52 7.37 -20.11 4.40
N ILE A 53 6.97 -19.46 3.30
CA ILE A 53 6.88 -18.01 3.20
C ILE A 53 5.71 -17.60 2.30
N LEU A 54 5.02 -16.54 2.67
CA LEU A 54 3.98 -15.90 1.88
C LEU A 54 4.50 -14.57 1.32
N GLY A 55 4.55 -14.48 0.03
CA GLY A 55 4.94 -13.32 -0.77
C GLY A 55 5.26 -13.74 -2.20
N PRO A 56 5.27 -12.81 -3.16
CA PRO A 56 5.71 -13.09 -4.52
C PRO A 56 7.23 -13.28 -4.60
N THR A 57 7.68 -14.10 -5.55
CA THR A 57 9.10 -14.19 -5.90
C THR A 57 9.63 -12.84 -6.39
N GLN A 58 10.95 -12.67 -6.45
CA GLN A 58 11.55 -11.43 -6.97
C GLN A 58 11.03 -11.08 -8.37
N ALA A 59 10.91 -12.06 -9.24
CA ALA A 59 10.37 -11.86 -10.58
C ALA A 59 8.89 -11.41 -10.57
N ALA A 60 8.07 -12.00 -9.71
CA ALA A 60 6.66 -11.60 -9.58
C ALA A 60 6.50 -10.23 -8.87
N ALA A 61 7.41 -9.87 -7.99
CA ALA A 61 7.44 -8.56 -7.32
C ALA A 61 7.74 -7.41 -8.32
N ALA A 62 8.17 -7.70 -9.54
CA ALA A 62 8.35 -6.71 -10.60
C ALA A 62 7.08 -5.92 -10.92
N LEU A 63 5.89 -6.44 -10.61
CA LEU A 63 4.61 -5.70 -10.72
C LEU A 63 4.57 -4.41 -9.87
N GLU A 64 5.30 -4.35 -8.75
CA GLU A 64 5.45 -3.12 -7.95
C GLU A 64 6.80 -2.46 -8.16
N THR A 65 7.87 -3.26 -8.27
CA THR A 65 9.25 -2.77 -8.25
C THR A 65 9.70 -2.13 -9.55
N SER A 66 8.99 -2.39 -10.68
CA SER A 66 9.19 -1.71 -11.97
C SER A 66 7.86 -1.30 -12.58
N LYS A 67 7.64 0.00 -12.69
CA LYS A 67 6.45 0.56 -13.32
C LYS A 67 6.43 0.30 -14.83
N THR A 68 7.61 0.31 -15.45
CA THR A 68 7.80 -0.03 -16.86
C THR A 68 7.39 -1.48 -17.12
N PHE A 69 7.86 -2.42 -16.27
CA PHE A 69 7.42 -3.82 -16.35
C PHE A 69 5.91 -3.94 -16.17
N ALA A 70 5.35 -3.32 -15.12
CA ALA A 70 3.91 -3.39 -14.84
C ALA A 70 3.06 -2.86 -16.00
N LYS A 71 3.45 -1.74 -16.62
CA LYS A 71 2.76 -1.18 -17.79
C LYS A 71 2.83 -2.09 -19.01
N ALA A 72 4.02 -2.58 -19.33
CA ALA A 72 4.20 -3.52 -20.42
C ALA A 72 3.44 -4.83 -20.19
N PHE A 73 3.43 -5.35 -18.96
CA PHE A 73 2.66 -6.52 -18.56
C PHE A 73 1.16 -6.29 -18.73
N MET A 74 0.63 -5.17 -18.22
CA MET A 74 -0.80 -4.84 -18.38
C MET A 74 -1.21 -4.74 -19.84
N ALA A 75 -0.37 -4.13 -20.70
CA ALA A 75 -0.63 -4.05 -22.12
C ALA A 75 -0.67 -5.43 -22.78
N ARG A 76 0.27 -6.33 -22.47
CA ARG A 76 0.33 -7.69 -23.03
C ARG A 76 -0.87 -8.56 -22.65
N HIS A 77 -1.37 -8.38 -21.42
CA HIS A 77 -2.45 -9.21 -20.86
C HIS A 77 -3.82 -8.53 -20.87
N GLY A 78 -3.95 -7.38 -21.53
CA GLY A 78 -5.22 -6.66 -21.68
C GLY A 78 -5.79 -6.12 -20.37
N VAL A 79 -4.96 -5.86 -19.37
CA VAL A 79 -5.39 -5.26 -18.10
C VAL A 79 -5.61 -3.76 -18.27
N PRO A 80 -6.81 -3.24 -17.94
CA PRO A 80 -7.14 -1.83 -18.14
C PRO A 80 -6.23 -0.90 -17.30
N THR A 81 -5.55 0.04 -17.96
CA THR A 81 -4.72 1.07 -17.32
C THR A 81 -4.72 2.34 -18.15
N ALA A 82 -4.09 3.41 -17.67
CA ALA A 82 -3.89 4.64 -18.43
C ALA A 82 -3.00 4.38 -19.66
N ALA A 83 -3.24 5.09 -20.75
CA ALA A 83 -2.27 5.18 -21.84
C ALA A 83 -0.93 5.70 -21.28
N TYR A 84 0.18 5.18 -21.79
CA TYR A 84 1.49 5.48 -21.23
C TYR A 84 2.57 5.53 -22.30
N HIS A 85 3.63 6.27 -22.00
CA HIS A 85 4.88 6.29 -22.74
C HIS A 85 6.04 6.05 -21.78
N VAL A 86 6.99 5.23 -22.17
CA VAL A 86 8.23 4.99 -21.41
C VAL A 86 9.36 5.74 -22.08
N SER A 87 10.04 6.60 -21.34
CA SER A 87 11.20 7.34 -21.81
C SER A 87 12.47 6.84 -21.11
N GLU A 88 13.49 6.53 -21.91
CA GLU A 88 14.82 6.08 -21.45
C GLU A 88 15.83 7.24 -21.39
N SER A 89 15.41 8.44 -21.81
CA SER A 89 16.23 9.66 -21.74
C SER A 89 15.36 10.89 -21.44
N ALA A 90 15.96 11.90 -20.84
CA ALA A 90 15.28 13.16 -20.58
C ALA A 90 14.86 13.86 -21.88
N GLU A 91 15.67 13.69 -22.94
CA GLU A 91 15.40 14.27 -24.27
C GLU A 91 14.17 13.62 -24.90
N ASP A 92 14.02 12.29 -24.81
CA ASP A 92 12.84 11.56 -25.27
C ASP A 92 11.60 11.96 -24.47
N ALA A 93 11.69 12.01 -23.13
CA ALA A 93 10.59 12.45 -22.27
C ALA A 93 10.10 13.86 -22.65
N VAL A 94 11.03 14.81 -22.86
CA VAL A 94 10.70 16.18 -23.27
C VAL A 94 10.07 16.20 -24.66
N ALA A 95 10.59 15.42 -25.61
CA ALA A 95 10.03 15.32 -26.96
C ALA A 95 8.60 14.79 -26.94
N PHE A 96 8.34 13.73 -26.17
CA PHE A 96 7.00 13.18 -26.00
C PHE A 96 6.03 14.21 -25.37
N LEU A 97 6.43 14.86 -24.28
CA LEU A 97 5.61 15.90 -23.64
C LEU A 97 5.29 17.06 -24.59
N THR A 98 6.27 17.44 -25.43
CA THR A 98 6.13 18.53 -26.42
C THR A 98 5.20 18.12 -27.58
N SER A 99 5.08 16.84 -27.91
CA SER A 99 4.15 16.36 -28.94
C SER A 99 2.69 16.64 -28.58
N GLY A 100 2.37 16.76 -27.28
CA GLY A 100 1.03 16.99 -26.79
C GLY A 100 0.08 15.80 -26.92
N GLU A 101 0.60 14.58 -27.16
CA GLU A 101 -0.23 13.38 -27.41
C GLU A 101 -1.23 13.10 -26.28
N PHE A 102 -0.80 13.27 -25.01
CA PHE A 102 -1.71 13.07 -23.86
C PHE A 102 -2.37 14.36 -23.37
N GLY A 103 -1.91 15.53 -23.85
CA GLY A 103 -2.31 16.82 -23.28
C GLY A 103 -1.87 16.98 -21.82
N PHE A 104 -2.50 17.93 -21.11
CA PHE A 104 -2.27 18.14 -19.67
C PHE A 104 -3.61 18.10 -18.93
N PRO A 105 -3.64 17.62 -17.67
CA PRO A 105 -2.50 17.13 -16.87
C PRO A 105 -1.98 15.77 -17.32
N VAL A 106 -0.71 15.46 -16.98
CA VAL A 106 -0.08 14.14 -17.15
C VAL A 106 0.53 13.67 -15.82
N VAL A 107 0.78 12.36 -15.71
CA VAL A 107 1.45 11.79 -14.54
C VAL A 107 2.81 11.25 -14.95
N LEU A 108 3.87 11.72 -14.28
CA LEU A 108 5.23 11.21 -14.47
C LEU A 108 5.60 10.33 -13.27
N LYS A 109 6.12 9.14 -13.55
CA LYS A 109 6.51 8.17 -12.52
C LYS A 109 7.94 7.69 -12.78
N ALA A 110 8.82 7.85 -11.77
CA ALA A 110 10.14 7.22 -11.80
C ALA A 110 9.99 5.69 -11.79
N ASP A 111 10.81 4.95 -12.55
CA ASP A 111 10.77 3.50 -12.59
C ASP A 111 11.56 2.90 -11.42
N GLY A 112 10.86 2.28 -10.48
CA GLY A 112 11.43 1.67 -9.29
C GLY A 112 10.73 2.06 -7.99
N LEU A 113 11.26 1.54 -6.87
CA LEU A 113 10.78 1.87 -5.54
C LEU A 113 11.24 3.28 -5.14
N ALA A 114 10.29 4.19 -4.96
CA ALA A 114 10.54 5.57 -4.57
C ALA A 114 9.68 6.02 -3.37
N ALA A 115 9.17 5.07 -2.58
CA ALA A 115 8.34 5.31 -1.39
C ALA A 115 7.20 6.33 -1.63
N GLY A 116 6.52 6.22 -2.77
CA GLY A 116 5.44 7.14 -3.17
C GLY A 116 5.87 8.54 -3.59
N LYS A 117 7.17 8.88 -3.49
CA LYS A 117 7.71 10.22 -3.82
C LYS A 117 8.12 10.36 -5.29
N GLY A 118 8.19 9.26 -6.03
CA GLY A 118 8.58 9.22 -7.45
C GLY A 118 7.43 9.51 -8.44
N VAL A 119 6.29 9.99 -7.96
CA VAL A 119 5.11 10.28 -8.78
C VAL A 119 4.81 11.78 -8.75
N VAL A 120 4.73 12.40 -9.93
CA VAL A 120 4.42 13.82 -10.11
C VAL A 120 3.20 13.96 -11.03
N VAL A 121 2.15 14.59 -10.53
CA VAL A 121 1.03 15.06 -11.37
C VAL A 121 1.41 16.43 -11.89
N ALA A 122 1.60 16.53 -13.20
CA ALA A 122 1.98 17.78 -13.87
C ALA A 122 0.76 18.40 -14.55
N PRO A 123 0.25 19.54 -14.05
CA PRO A 123 -0.89 20.22 -14.65
C PRO A 123 -0.54 20.95 -15.96
N ASP A 124 0.76 21.18 -16.20
CA ASP A 124 1.27 21.94 -17.33
C ASP A 124 2.67 21.48 -17.76
N ALA A 125 3.13 21.96 -18.91
CA ALA A 125 4.43 21.63 -19.47
C ALA A 125 5.61 22.03 -18.57
N ALA A 126 5.52 23.16 -17.87
CA ALA A 126 6.62 23.65 -17.03
C ALA A 126 6.84 22.70 -15.86
N THR A 127 5.76 22.28 -15.20
CA THR A 127 5.80 21.29 -14.12
C THR A 127 6.30 19.93 -14.62
N ALA A 128 5.86 19.48 -15.80
CA ALA A 128 6.30 18.23 -16.39
C ALA A 128 7.80 18.25 -16.72
N HIS A 129 8.31 19.32 -17.31
CA HIS A 129 9.75 19.47 -17.60
C HIS A 129 10.60 19.52 -16.31
N ALA A 130 10.11 20.21 -15.28
CA ALA A 130 10.79 20.21 -13.97
C ALA A 130 10.84 18.80 -13.36
N ALA A 131 9.74 18.02 -13.48
CA ALA A 131 9.70 16.64 -13.03
C ALA A 131 10.70 15.76 -13.79
N VAL A 132 10.78 15.84 -15.13
CA VAL A 132 11.78 15.13 -15.95
C VAL A 132 13.19 15.49 -15.50
N THR A 133 13.48 16.77 -15.28
CA THR A 133 14.79 17.22 -14.81
C THR A 133 15.13 16.61 -13.46
N SER A 134 14.23 16.69 -12.49
CA SER A 134 14.44 16.15 -11.14
C SER A 134 14.61 14.64 -11.15
N ILE A 135 13.78 13.90 -11.90
CA ILE A 135 13.82 12.43 -11.95
C ILE A 135 15.07 11.94 -12.69
N MET A 136 15.28 12.41 -13.94
CA MET A 136 16.24 11.79 -14.86
C MET A 136 17.61 12.47 -14.85
N ARG A 137 17.68 13.83 -14.80
CA ARG A 137 18.97 14.55 -14.86
C ARG A 137 19.61 14.68 -13.49
N GLU A 138 18.85 15.10 -12.49
CA GLU A 138 19.33 15.24 -11.10
C GLU A 138 19.37 13.88 -10.37
N ARG A 139 18.74 12.84 -10.94
CA ARG A 139 18.68 11.47 -10.38
C ARG A 139 18.25 11.45 -8.93
N ARG A 140 17.25 12.28 -8.57
CA ARG A 140 16.76 12.41 -7.20
C ARG A 140 16.37 11.08 -6.55
N PHE A 141 16.02 10.08 -7.37
CA PHE A 141 15.61 8.74 -6.92
C PHE A 141 16.66 7.66 -7.27
N GLY A 142 17.92 8.06 -7.51
CA GLY A 142 19.00 7.14 -7.90
C GLY A 142 18.68 6.38 -9.19
N ALA A 143 18.90 5.07 -9.21
CA ALA A 143 18.63 4.21 -10.37
C ALA A 143 17.17 4.20 -10.84
N ALA A 144 16.21 4.49 -9.93
CA ALA A 144 14.80 4.62 -10.31
C ALA A 144 14.53 5.80 -11.27
N GLY A 145 15.49 6.72 -11.43
CA GLY A 145 15.43 7.82 -12.38
C GLY A 145 16.03 7.50 -13.76
N ASP A 146 16.47 6.28 -14.01
CA ASP A 146 17.02 5.89 -15.32
C ASP A 146 15.94 5.82 -16.41
N GLN A 147 14.70 5.54 -16.02
CA GLN A 147 13.52 5.56 -16.87
C GLN A 147 12.39 6.35 -16.21
N VAL A 148 11.53 6.96 -17.02
CA VAL A 148 10.31 7.62 -16.58
C VAL A 148 9.12 7.08 -17.35
N VAL A 149 8.04 6.76 -16.65
CA VAL A 149 6.74 6.43 -17.26
C VAL A 149 5.89 7.68 -17.23
N ILE A 150 5.46 8.14 -18.41
CA ILE A 150 4.53 9.25 -18.58
C ILE A 150 3.16 8.66 -18.87
N GLU A 151 2.17 8.98 -18.04
CA GLU A 151 0.82 8.44 -18.15
C GLU A 151 -0.19 9.55 -18.45
N GLN A 152 -1.18 9.21 -19.25
CA GLN A 152 -2.37 10.02 -19.39
C GLN A 152 -3.06 10.18 -18.02
N TRP A 153 -3.47 11.38 -17.69
CA TRP A 153 -4.28 11.63 -16.49
C TRP A 153 -5.60 10.87 -16.54
N LEU A 154 -5.91 10.17 -15.47
CA LEU A 154 -7.20 9.52 -15.26
C LEU A 154 -8.04 10.36 -14.30
N GLU A 155 -9.26 10.68 -14.69
CA GLU A 155 -10.23 11.36 -13.85
C GLU A 155 -11.21 10.35 -13.25
N GLY A 156 -11.41 10.41 -11.92
CA GLY A 156 -12.28 9.50 -11.21
C GLY A 156 -12.06 9.48 -9.72
N ALA A 157 -12.58 8.46 -9.06
CA ALA A 157 -12.35 8.17 -7.65
C ALA A 157 -11.30 7.06 -7.50
N GLU A 158 -10.36 7.23 -6.58
CA GLU A 158 -9.39 6.17 -6.26
C GLU A 158 -10.06 5.10 -5.40
N LEU A 159 -9.68 3.85 -5.66
CA LEU A 159 -10.12 2.66 -4.93
C LEU A 159 -8.92 1.73 -4.73
N SER A 160 -8.73 1.24 -3.52
CA SER A 160 -7.80 0.17 -3.19
C SER A 160 -8.57 -1.15 -3.10
N TYR A 161 -8.17 -2.15 -3.90
CA TYR A 161 -8.77 -3.48 -3.89
C TYR A 161 -7.74 -4.55 -3.60
N PHE A 162 -8.06 -5.51 -2.73
CA PHE A 162 -7.11 -6.48 -2.21
C PHE A 162 -7.56 -7.90 -2.48
N VAL A 163 -6.62 -8.71 -2.95
CA VAL A 163 -6.79 -10.17 -3.06
C VAL A 163 -5.59 -10.90 -2.50
N LEU A 164 -5.81 -12.13 -2.07
CA LEU A 164 -4.78 -13.10 -1.74
C LEU A 164 -4.74 -14.17 -2.84
N SER A 165 -3.55 -14.44 -3.38
CA SER A 165 -3.36 -15.43 -4.43
C SER A 165 -2.45 -16.58 -3.98
N ASP A 166 -2.73 -17.79 -4.49
CA ASP A 166 -1.90 -18.98 -4.34
C ASP A 166 -1.05 -19.30 -5.60
N GLY A 167 -1.12 -18.41 -6.61
CA GLY A 167 -0.47 -18.57 -7.92
C GLY A 167 -1.42 -19.02 -9.04
N GLU A 168 -2.62 -19.48 -8.70
CA GLU A 168 -3.65 -19.91 -9.63
C GLU A 168 -5.03 -19.33 -9.28
N ARG A 169 -5.35 -19.34 -8.00
CA ARG A 169 -6.63 -18.90 -7.43
C ARG A 169 -6.46 -17.66 -6.61
N VAL A 170 -7.55 -16.93 -6.43
CA VAL A 170 -7.60 -15.76 -5.58
C VAL A 170 -8.73 -15.85 -4.57
N VAL A 171 -8.51 -15.25 -3.41
CA VAL A 171 -9.52 -14.99 -2.40
C VAL A 171 -9.60 -13.47 -2.23
N PRO A 172 -10.76 -12.84 -2.51
CA PRO A 172 -10.97 -11.42 -2.25
C PRO A 172 -10.85 -11.11 -0.76
N LEU A 173 -10.14 -10.03 -0.43
CA LEU A 173 -9.98 -9.53 0.94
C LEU A 173 -10.76 -8.24 1.19
N GLY A 174 -11.35 -7.67 0.13
CA GLY A 174 -12.16 -6.47 0.20
C GLY A 174 -11.51 -5.22 -0.38
N SER A 175 -12.11 -4.08 -0.08
CA SER A 175 -11.73 -2.77 -0.62
C SER A 175 -11.54 -1.75 0.48
N ALA A 176 -10.77 -0.68 0.17
CA ALA A 176 -10.60 0.48 1.03
C ALA A 176 -10.46 1.76 0.19
N GLU A 177 -10.61 2.89 0.82
CA GLU A 177 -10.18 4.19 0.26
C GLU A 177 -9.21 4.85 1.24
N ASP A 178 -8.07 5.31 0.72
CA ASP A 178 -7.06 6.02 1.49
C ASP A 178 -7.13 7.54 1.29
N HIS A 179 -6.39 8.26 2.12
CA HIS A 179 -6.27 9.72 2.08
C HIS A 179 -4.78 10.06 1.97
N LYS A 180 -4.29 10.20 0.72
CA LYS A 180 -2.86 10.35 0.42
C LYS A 180 -2.29 11.74 0.76
N ARG A 181 -3.12 12.79 0.71
CA ARG A 181 -2.67 14.16 0.97
C ARG A 181 -2.56 14.43 2.47
N VAL A 182 -1.56 15.24 2.84
CA VAL A 182 -1.21 15.49 4.25
C VAL A 182 -2.27 16.30 5.00
N TYR A 183 -2.99 17.23 4.34
CA TYR A 183 -3.96 18.12 4.98
C TYR A 183 -5.41 17.76 4.63
N ASP A 184 -6.35 18.24 5.45
CA ASP A 184 -7.78 18.14 5.21
C ASP A 184 -8.16 18.69 3.83
N GLY A 185 -9.24 18.16 3.26
CA GLY A 185 -9.70 18.54 1.93
C GLY A 185 -8.78 18.07 0.79
N ASP A 186 -7.97 17.05 1.03
CA ASP A 186 -6.96 16.53 0.09
C ASP A 186 -5.98 17.61 -0.40
N ALA A 187 -5.52 18.45 0.52
CA ALA A 187 -4.56 19.51 0.26
C ALA A 187 -3.12 19.11 0.66
N GLY A 188 -2.13 19.86 0.14
CA GLY A 188 -0.71 19.66 0.44
C GLY A 188 -0.05 18.51 -0.34
N PRO A 189 1.17 18.10 0.03
CA PRO A 189 1.91 17.03 -0.63
C PRO A 189 1.30 15.65 -0.40
N ASN A 190 1.65 14.69 -1.27
CA ASN A 190 1.35 13.27 -1.07
C ASN A 190 2.18 12.70 0.07
N THR A 191 1.62 11.73 0.76
CA THR A 191 2.22 10.99 1.86
C THR A 191 2.11 9.49 1.62
N GLY A 192 2.55 8.67 2.58
CA GLY A 192 2.26 7.24 2.60
C GLY A 192 0.82 6.88 3.01
N GLY A 193 -0.05 7.88 3.19
CA GLY A 193 -1.44 7.73 3.67
C GLY A 193 -1.62 8.33 5.05
N MET A 194 -2.61 9.23 5.18
CA MET A 194 -3.00 9.89 6.43
C MET A 194 -4.19 9.23 7.12
N GLY A 195 -4.71 8.17 6.51
CA GLY A 195 -5.81 7.37 7.01
C GLY A 195 -6.55 6.69 5.87
N ALA A 196 -7.38 5.71 6.24
CA ALA A 196 -8.19 4.95 5.31
C ALA A 196 -9.50 4.53 5.96
N PHE A 197 -10.44 4.06 5.14
CA PHE A 197 -11.65 3.41 5.61
C PHE A 197 -11.99 2.19 4.75
N ALA A 198 -12.66 1.21 5.33
CA ALA A 198 -13.09 -0.02 4.68
C ALA A 198 -14.46 -0.50 5.19
N PRO A 199 -15.22 -1.23 4.32
CA PRO A 199 -15.01 -1.36 2.87
C PRO A 199 -15.24 -0.02 2.15
N SER A 200 -14.87 0.11 0.87
CA SER A 200 -15.31 1.28 0.10
C SER A 200 -16.80 1.16 -0.26
N PRO A 201 -17.63 2.18 0.00
CA PRO A 201 -19.04 2.16 -0.42
C PRO A 201 -19.20 2.21 -1.95
N ARG A 202 -18.14 2.54 -2.69
CA ARG A 202 -18.12 2.54 -4.16
C ARG A 202 -17.95 1.15 -4.76
N CYS A 203 -17.47 0.18 -3.96
CA CYS A 203 -17.20 -1.19 -4.41
C CYS A 203 -18.41 -2.09 -4.13
N ASP A 204 -19.42 -1.98 -4.99
CA ASP A 204 -20.55 -2.91 -4.96
C ASP A 204 -20.18 -4.27 -5.60
N ALA A 205 -21.08 -5.24 -5.48
CA ALA A 205 -20.86 -6.59 -6.01
C ALA A 205 -20.67 -6.63 -7.54
N ALA A 206 -21.20 -5.66 -8.28
CA ALA A 206 -21.05 -5.59 -9.72
C ALA A 206 -19.65 -5.08 -10.08
N LEU A 207 -19.18 -4.03 -9.43
CA LEU A 207 -17.82 -3.52 -9.59
C LEU A 207 -16.77 -4.52 -9.12
N GLU A 208 -17.00 -5.18 -7.97
CA GLU A 208 -16.10 -6.23 -7.46
C GLU A 208 -15.91 -7.35 -8.51
N ARG A 209 -17.00 -7.84 -9.08
CA ARG A 209 -16.93 -8.87 -10.13
C ARG A 209 -16.11 -8.38 -11.34
N ARG A 210 -16.34 -7.15 -11.78
CA ARG A 210 -15.58 -6.58 -12.90
C ARG A 210 -14.09 -6.44 -12.57
N ILE A 211 -13.74 -6.02 -11.36
CA ILE A 211 -12.33 -5.95 -10.92
C ILE A 211 -11.70 -7.34 -10.94
N LEU A 212 -12.42 -8.35 -10.46
CA LEU A 212 -11.94 -9.73 -10.48
C LEU A 212 -11.75 -10.26 -11.91
N ASP A 213 -12.72 -10.03 -12.79
CA ASP A 213 -12.73 -10.59 -14.15
C ASP A 213 -11.81 -9.80 -15.10
N GLU A 214 -11.82 -8.45 -15.02
CA GLU A 214 -11.12 -7.58 -15.98
C GLU A 214 -9.68 -7.24 -15.57
N ILE A 215 -9.35 -7.36 -14.27
CA ILE A 215 -8.05 -6.95 -13.73
C ILE A 215 -7.33 -8.13 -13.05
N VAL A 216 -7.92 -8.69 -12.00
CA VAL A 216 -7.23 -9.68 -11.16
C VAL A 216 -6.97 -10.98 -11.91
N ALA A 217 -7.99 -11.55 -12.56
CA ALA A 217 -7.85 -12.80 -13.28
C ALA A 217 -6.82 -12.73 -14.42
N PRO A 218 -6.80 -11.67 -15.28
CA PRO A 218 -5.74 -11.49 -16.27
C PRO A 218 -4.34 -11.36 -15.66
N VAL A 219 -4.20 -10.66 -14.50
CA VAL A 219 -2.90 -10.53 -13.81
C VAL A 219 -2.39 -11.89 -13.35
N ILE A 220 -3.20 -12.67 -12.64
CA ILE A 220 -2.79 -13.97 -12.10
C ILE A 220 -2.50 -14.96 -13.23
N ALA A 221 -3.36 -15.01 -14.25
CA ALA A 221 -3.17 -15.87 -15.42
C ALA A 221 -1.92 -15.46 -16.22
N GLY A 222 -1.71 -14.17 -16.42
CA GLY A 222 -0.55 -13.62 -17.13
C GLY A 222 0.76 -13.93 -16.43
N MET A 223 0.84 -13.68 -15.12
CA MET A 223 2.03 -13.98 -14.33
C MET A 223 2.37 -15.48 -14.38
N ARG A 224 1.36 -16.35 -14.31
CA ARG A 224 1.56 -17.79 -14.47
C ARG A 224 2.04 -18.16 -15.87
N ALA A 225 1.45 -17.55 -16.89
CA ALA A 225 1.83 -17.81 -18.30
C ALA A 225 3.26 -17.35 -18.60
N GLU A 226 3.74 -16.29 -17.97
CA GLU A 226 5.13 -15.82 -18.06
C GLU A 226 6.11 -16.62 -17.18
N GLY A 227 5.65 -17.68 -16.47
CA GLY A 227 6.50 -18.55 -15.66
C GLY A 227 6.76 -18.03 -14.24
N HIS A 228 6.06 -16.97 -13.81
CA HIS A 228 6.21 -16.32 -12.51
C HIS A 228 4.89 -16.33 -11.73
N PRO A 229 4.34 -17.52 -11.33
CA PRO A 229 3.05 -17.60 -10.65
C PRO A 229 3.03 -16.70 -9.42
N TYR A 230 2.03 -15.81 -9.35
CA TYR A 230 1.94 -14.80 -8.29
C TYR A 230 1.33 -15.38 -7.02
N ARG A 231 2.08 -15.49 -5.94
CA ARG A 231 1.62 -15.91 -4.61
C ARG A 231 1.76 -14.78 -3.62
N GLY A 232 0.74 -14.53 -2.83
CA GLY A 232 0.76 -13.47 -1.81
C GLY A 232 -0.35 -12.45 -1.98
N PHE A 233 -0.23 -11.36 -1.26
CA PHE A 233 -1.15 -10.23 -1.37
C PHE A 233 -0.93 -9.47 -2.67
N LEU A 234 -2.01 -9.20 -3.40
CA LEU A 234 -2.00 -8.27 -4.51
C LEU A 234 -2.93 -7.11 -4.18
N TYR A 235 -2.36 -5.94 -4.06
CA TYR A 235 -3.06 -4.67 -3.96
C TYR A 235 -3.19 -4.07 -5.37
N CYS A 236 -4.43 -3.84 -5.80
CA CYS A 236 -4.75 -3.13 -7.03
C CYS A 236 -5.17 -1.70 -6.67
N GLY A 237 -4.30 -0.72 -6.93
CA GLY A 237 -4.66 0.70 -6.90
C GLY A 237 -5.41 1.06 -8.18
N LEU A 238 -6.66 1.48 -8.03
CA LEU A 238 -7.59 1.66 -9.14
C LEU A 238 -8.09 3.10 -9.23
N MET A 239 -8.32 3.57 -10.46
CA MET A 239 -9.12 4.76 -10.72
C MET A 239 -10.47 4.33 -11.30
N LEU A 240 -11.56 4.68 -10.64
CA LEU A 240 -12.92 4.44 -11.11
C LEU A 240 -13.30 5.55 -12.10
N THR A 241 -13.11 5.28 -13.39
CA THR A 241 -13.43 6.22 -14.46
C THR A 241 -14.83 5.95 -15.04
N PRO A 242 -15.42 6.90 -15.80
CA PRO A 242 -16.67 6.62 -16.52
C PRO A 242 -16.60 5.42 -17.49
N ALA A 243 -15.39 5.08 -17.97
CA ALA A 243 -15.17 3.92 -18.84
C ALA A 243 -14.94 2.61 -18.08
N GLY A 244 -14.86 2.65 -16.74
CA GLY A 244 -14.62 1.50 -15.87
C GLY A 244 -13.40 1.68 -14.96
N ALA A 245 -13.08 0.64 -14.22
CA ALA A 245 -11.91 0.63 -13.34
C ALA A 245 -10.63 0.50 -14.18
N LYS A 246 -9.63 1.33 -13.89
CA LYS A 246 -8.30 1.28 -14.52
C LYS A 246 -7.23 1.20 -13.44
N VAL A 247 -6.24 0.35 -13.66
CA VAL A 247 -5.12 0.20 -12.74
C VAL A 247 -4.22 1.44 -12.77
N ILE A 248 -3.98 2.04 -11.61
CA ILE A 248 -3.00 3.09 -11.38
C ILE A 248 -1.62 2.48 -11.10
N GLU A 249 -1.62 1.47 -10.21
CA GLU A 249 -0.44 0.75 -9.77
C GLU A 249 -0.83 -0.59 -9.11
N PHE A 250 0.13 -1.50 -9.03
CA PHE A 250 0.06 -2.66 -8.14
C PHE A 250 1.02 -2.48 -6.97
N ASN A 251 0.63 -2.99 -5.79
CA ASN A 251 1.57 -3.27 -4.72
C ASN A 251 1.54 -4.78 -4.43
N VAL A 252 2.72 -5.35 -4.24
CA VAL A 252 2.89 -6.81 -4.07
C VAL A 252 2.87 -7.23 -2.61
N ARG A 253 2.28 -6.41 -1.79
CA ARG A 253 2.08 -6.56 -0.34
C ARG A 253 0.81 -5.83 0.04
N PHE A 254 0.42 -5.95 1.30
CA PHE A 254 -0.73 -5.18 1.80
C PHE A 254 -0.39 -3.69 1.89
N GLY A 255 -1.40 -2.82 1.69
CA GLY A 255 -1.24 -1.38 1.85
C GLY A 255 -1.05 -0.96 3.32
N ASP A 256 -0.49 0.20 3.53
CA ASP A 256 -0.34 0.88 4.82
C ASP A 256 -0.71 2.36 4.64
N PRO A 257 -1.92 2.81 5.12
CA PRO A 257 -2.67 2.28 6.26
C PRO A 257 -3.88 1.36 5.94
N GLU A 258 -3.98 0.79 4.75
CA GLU A 258 -5.16 0.00 4.37
C GLU A 258 -5.25 -1.35 5.10
N ALA A 259 -4.12 -2.01 5.38
CA ALA A 259 -4.09 -3.26 6.14
C ALA A 259 -4.80 -3.09 7.50
N GLN A 260 -4.57 -1.96 8.15
CA GLN A 260 -5.12 -1.66 9.47
C GLN A 260 -6.64 -1.50 9.47
N VAL A 261 -7.25 -1.18 8.32
CA VAL A 261 -8.71 -1.05 8.20
C VAL A 261 -9.37 -2.27 7.55
N VAL A 262 -8.67 -3.02 6.69
CA VAL A 262 -9.23 -4.19 6.02
C VAL A 262 -9.14 -5.44 6.89
N LEU A 263 -7.97 -5.73 7.47
CA LEU A 263 -7.75 -6.96 8.25
C LEU A 263 -8.71 -7.12 9.44
N PRO A 264 -9.08 -6.07 10.19
CA PRO A 264 -10.05 -6.18 11.28
C PRO A 264 -11.48 -6.55 10.85
N LEU A 265 -11.79 -6.47 9.55
CA LEU A 265 -13.08 -6.90 9.01
C LEU A 265 -13.09 -8.39 8.62
N ILE A 266 -11.94 -9.04 8.53
CA ILE A 266 -11.86 -10.45 8.17
C ILE A 266 -12.28 -11.31 9.36
N GLU A 267 -13.28 -12.18 9.13
CA GLU A 267 -13.74 -13.14 10.09
C GLU A 267 -13.20 -14.54 9.79
N GLY A 268 -12.86 -15.28 10.84
CA GLY A 268 -12.36 -16.66 10.75
C GLY A 268 -10.85 -16.78 10.97
N ASP A 269 -10.30 -17.90 10.59
CA ASP A 269 -8.88 -18.23 10.77
C ASP A 269 -8.04 -17.71 9.58
N LEU A 270 -7.59 -16.46 9.70
CA LEU A 270 -6.74 -15.83 8.69
C LEU A 270 -5.41 -16.59 8.54
N THR A 271 -4.83 -17.11 9.63
CA THR A 271 -3.53 -17.82 9.57
C THR A 271 -3.62 -19.05 8.67
N ARG A 272 -4.73 -19.80 8.76
CA ARG A 272 -4.97 -20.95 7.89
C ARG A 272 -5.06 -20.57 6.42
N ILE A 273 -5.71 -19.45 6.11
CA ILE A 273 -5.85 -18.95 4.74
C ILE A 273 -4.48 -18.52 4.19
N LEU A 274 -3.69 -17.81 4.99
CA LEU A 274 -2.34 -17.37 4.61
C LEU A 274 -1.40 -18.57 4.40
N ALA A 275 -1.48 -19.60 5.26
CA ALA A 275 -0.71 -20.84 5.10
C ALA A 275 -1.13 -21.59 3.82
N GLY A 276 -2.43 -21.64 3.51
CA GLY A 276 -2.93 -22.20 2.26
C GLY A 276 -2.38 -21.49 1.03
N ALA A 277 -2.38 -20.14 1.03
CA ALA A 277 -1.80 -19.36 -0.05
C ALA A 277 -0.30 -19.59 -0.23
N ALA A 278 0.45 -19.65 0.87
CA ALA A 278 1.89 -19.96 0.85
C ALA A 278 2.17 -21.36 0.28
N ALA A 279 1.32 -22.33 0.63
CA ALA A 279 1.42 -23.70 0.13
C ALA A 279 0.93 -23.86 -1.34
N GLY A 280 0.31 -22.83 -1.94
CA GLY A 280 -0.26 -22.93 -3.29
C GLY A 280 -1.61 -23.63 -3.33
N ASP A 281 -2.40 -23.57 -2.25
CA ASP A 281 -3.71 -24.23 -2.17
C ASP A 281 -4.77 -23.38 -1.45
N LEU A 282 -5.54 -22.62 -2.23
CA LEU A 282 -6.71 -21.87 -1.77
C LEU A 282 -8.05 -22.54 -2.14
N ARG A 283 -8.07 -23.78 -2.62
CA ARG A 283 -9.28 -24.47 -3.15
C ARG A 283 -10.44 -24.54 -2.16
N SER A 284 -10.17 -24.67 -0.87
CA SER A 284 -11.18 -24.78 0.18
C SER A 284 -11.22 -23.54 1.10
N HIS A 285 -10.63 -22.43 0.65
CA HIS A 285 -10.52 -21.23 1.45
C HIS A 285 -11.41 -20.12 0.89
N SER A 286 -12.06 -19.41 1.79
CA SER A 286 -12.81 -18.19 1.51
C SER A 286 -12.70 -17.26 2.71
N VAL A 287 -12.78 -15.97 2.43
CA VAL A 287 -12.84 -14.93 3.45
C VAL A 287 -14.28 -14.49 3.61
N ARG A 288 -14.73 -14.37 4.86
CA ARG A 288 -15.96 -13.68 5.19
C ARG A 288 -15.59 -12.35 5.82
N LEU A 289 -16.17 -11.28 5.30
CA LEU A 289 -16.02 -9.95 5.89
C LEU A 289 -17.20 -9.70 6.85
N ALA A 290 -16.89 -9.11 7.99
CA ALA A 290 -17.91 -8.67 8.95
C ALA A 290 -18.81 -7.61 8.33
N ALA A 291 -20.09 -7.64 8.70
CA ALA A 291 -21.05 -6.59 8.37
C ALA A 291 -20.79 -5.35 9.25
N ALA A 292 -19.66 -4.69 9.04
CA ALA A 292 -19.18 -3.55 9.81
C ALA A 292 -18.31 -2.66 8.93
N CYS A 293 -18.02 -1.44 9.40
CA CYS A 293 -17.11 -0.50 8.79
C CYS A 293 -15.94 -0.23 9.72
N THR A 294 -14.80 0.14 9.13
CA THR A 294 -13.62 0.60 9.86
C THR A 294 -13.15 1.94 9.33
N VAL A 295 -12.68 2.78 10.22
CA VAL A 295 -12.02 4.05 9.91
C VAL A 295 -10.70 4.10 10.66
N GLY A 296 -9.61 4.29 9.95
CA GLY A 296 -8.26 4.39 10.48
C GLY A 296 -7.69 5.79 10.29
N VAL A 297 -7.32 6.45 11.37
CA VAL A 297 -6.76 7.81 11.37
C VAL A 297 -5.28 7.72 11.74
N VAL A 298 -4.41 8.20 10.85
CA VAL A 298 -2.97 8.23 11.09
C VAL A 298 -2.60 9.47 11.91
N LEU A 299 -1.84 9.25 12.97
CA LEU A 299 -1.18 10.28 13.76
C LEU A 299 0.26 10.40 13.27
N ALA A 300 0.66 11.58 12.81
CA ALA A 300 1.97 11.84 12.23
C ALA A 300 2.75 12.85 13.06
N SER A 301 4.08 12.80 12.98
CA SER A 301 4.99 13.80 13.51
C SER A 301 4.87 15.10 12.73
N GLY A 302 4.96 16.24 13.41
CA GLY A 302 4.92 17.55 12.77
C GLY A 302 6.05 17.73 11.75
N GLY A 303 5.67 18.22 10.57
CA GLY A 303 6.57 18.34 9.42
C GLY A 303 6.52 17.17 8.42
N TYR A 304 5.92 16.03 8.79
CA TYR A 304 5.70 14.93 7.85
C TYR A 304 4.85 15.38 6.64
N PRO A 305 5.16 14.99 5.38
CA PRO A 305 6.10 13.96 4.94
C PRO A 305 7.55 14.44 4.71
N ASP A 306 7.86 15.71 4.99
CA ASP A 306 9.20 16.26 4.84
C ASP A 306 10.05 16.01 6.11
N ALA A 307 10.79 17.00 6.56
CA ALA A 307 11.61 16.88 7.76
C ALA A 307 10.75 16.93 9.04
N TYR A 308 10.88 15.95 9.89
CA TYR A 308 10.16 15.84 11.17
C TYR A 308 11.09 15.50 12.33
N GLN A 309 10.64 15.81 13.54
CA GLN A 309 11.36 15.48 14.77
C GLN A 309 10.77 14.20 15.38
N THR A 310 11.64 13.40 16.02
CA THR A 310 11.29 12.20 16.77
C THR A 310 11.63 12.34 18.26
N GLY A 311 11.40 11.29 19.05
CA GLY A 311 11.72 11.26 20.48
C GLY A 311 10.69 11.98 21.37
N LYS A 312 9.52 12.37 20.84
CA LYS A 312 8.47 13.04 21.61
C LYS A 312 7.65 12.00 22.38
N PRO A 313 7.48 12.14 23.72
CA PRO A 313 6.65 11.24 24.52
C PRO A 313 5.20 11.16 24.01
N ILE A 314 4.64 9.95 23.99
CA ILE A 314 3.28 9.68 23.56
C ILE A 314 2.45 9.37 24.81
N GLU A 315 1.35 10.09 25.00
CA GLU A 315 0.45 9.97 26.15
C GLU A 315 -0.97 9.60 25.72
N GLY A 316 -1.78 9.07 26.64
CA GLY A 316 -3.21 8.84 26.45
C GLY A 316 -3.59 7.52 25.78
N LEU A 317 -2.63 6.63 25.53
CA LEU A 317 -2.88 5.38 24.81
C LEU A 317 -3.84 4.42 25.54
N GLU A 318 -3.71 4.31 26.86
CA GLU A 318 -4.60 3.46 27.68
C GLU A 318 -6.05 3.96 27.60
N GLN A 319 -6.26 5.28 27.70
CA GLN A 319 -7.57 5.88 27.59
C GLN A 319 -8.16 5.66 26.19
N ALA A 320 -7.38 5.90 25.13
CA ALA A 320 -7.80 5.65 23.75
C ALA A 320 -8.16 4.18 23.53
N GLY A 321 -7.30 3.27 23.96
CA GLY A 321 -7.49 1.81 23.81
C GLY A 321 -8.64 1.23 24.64
N SER A 322 -9.12 1.94 25.67
CA SER A 322 -10.28 1.52 26.47
C SER A 322 -11.64 1.78 25.78
N ILE A 323 -11.64 2.58 24.71
CA ILE A 323 -12.86 2.86 23.94
C ILE A 323 -13.27 1.61 23.16
N PRO A 324 -14.51 1.12 23.28
CA PRO A 324 -14.97 -0.08 22.58
C PRO A 324 -14.81 0.02 21.05
N GLY A 325 -14.25 -1.02 20.44
CA GLY A 325 -14.05 -1.09 18.97
C GLY A 325 -12.81 -0.33 18.48
N ILE A 326 -11.97 0.18 19.37
CA ILE A 326 -10.68 0.82 19.01
C ILE A 326 -9.57 -0.22 19.02
N THR A 327 -8.71 -0.13 18.01
CA THR A 327 -7.40 -0.80 17.93
C THR A 327 -6.33 0.25 17.61
N LEU A 328 -5.23 0.22 18.36
CA LEU A 328 -4.08 1.11 18.14
C LEU A 328 -2.97 0.34 17.45
N PHE A 329 -2.66 0.71 16.21
CA PHE A 329 -1.54 0.12 15.47
C PHE A 329 -0.32 1.03 15.55
N HIS A 330 0.75 0.51 16.15
CA HIS A 330 2.03 1.19 16.22
C HIS A 330 2.74 1.16 14.86
N ALA A 331 3.33 2.29 14.46
CA ALA A 331 4.20 2.44 13.30
C ALA A 331 5.55 3.00 13.76
N GLY A 332 5.82 4.28 13.57
CA GLY A 332 7.03 4.95 14.02
C GLY A 332 7.01 5.24 15.52
N THR A 333 7.08 4.21 16.35
CA THR A 333 7.17 4.32 17.82
C THR A 333 8.36 3.53 18.35
N ALA A 334 8.97 4.01 19.44
CA ALA A 334 10.06 3.34 20.17
C ALA A 334 9.93 3.55 21.68
N LEU A 335 10.66 2.77 22.46
CA LEU A 335 10.84 3.05 23.88
C LEU A 335 12.00 4.03 24.03
N GLY A 336 11.77 5.14 24.73
CA GLY A 336 12.80 6.07 25.15
C GLY A 336 13.70 5.49 26.26
N GLU A 337 14.77 6.20 26.60
CA GLU A 337 15.71 5.78 27.64
C GLU A 337 15.04 5.64 29.02
N ASP A 338 14.00 6.41 29.26
CA ASP A 338 13.18 6.37 30.49
C ASP A 338 12.06 5.32 30.46
N GLY A 339 12.02 4.48 29.42
CA GLY A 339 11.02 3.43 29.24
C GLY A 339 9.65 3.93 28.76
N ARG A 340 9.46 5.24 28.56
CA ARG A 340 8.22 5.78 27.97
C ARG A 340 8.19 5.57 26.46
N LEU A 341 6.99 5.41 25.91
CA LEU A 341 6.79 5.33 24.46
C LEU A 341 7.01 6.72 23.84
N VAL A 342 7.78 6.77 22.76
CA VAL A 342 8.13 8.02 22.05
C VAL A 342 7.91 7.85 20.55
N THR A 343 7.76 8.98 19.85
CA THR A 343 7.73 9.02 18.37
C THR A 343 9.10 8.62 17.81
N ALA A 344 9.12 7.80 16.75
CA ALA A 344 10.33 7.31 16.10
C ALA A 344 10.24 7.31 14.57
N GLY A 345 9.20 7.96 14.00
CA GLY A 345 8.98 8.01 12.56
C GLY A 345 8.02 9.12 12.16
N GLY A 346 7.82 9.29 10.86
CA GLY A 346 6.90 10.28 10.31
C GLY A 346 5.44 9.93 10.61
N ARG A 347 4.97 8.74 10.20
CA ARG A 347 3.72 8.18 10.68
C ARG A 347 3.99 7.43 11.98
N VAL A 348 3.35 7.85 13.06
CA VAL A 348 3.63 7.40 14.42
C VAL A 348 2.75 6.21 14.79
N MET A 349 1.46 6.31 14.52
CA MET A 349 0.49 5.23 14.75
C MET A 349 -0.78 5.47 13.95
N THR A 350 -1.59 4.40 13.84
CA THR A 350 -2.94 4.47 13.26
C THR A 350 -3.97 4.09 14.33
N VAL A 351 -4.91 4.97 14.58
CA VAL A 351 -6.08 4.73 15.43
C VAL A 351 -7.19 4.18 14.55
N VAL A 352 -7.56 2.93 14.75
CA VAL A 352 -8.61 2.28 13.96
C VAL A 352 -9.82 2.04 14.84
N ALA A 353 -10.97 2.48 14.36
CA ALA A 353 -12.26 2.21 14.97
C ALA A 353 -13.12 1.31 14.09
N ARG A 354 -13.79 0.35 14.70
CA ARG A 354 -14.84 -0.45 14.08
C ARG A 354 -16.21 0.08 14.55
N GLY A 355 -17.13 0.26 13.60
CA GLY A 355 -18.51 0.65 13.82
C GLY A 355 -19.48 -0.18 12.97
N HIS A 356 -20.78 -0.09 13.25
CA HIS A 356 -21.80 -0.71 12.41
C HIS A 356 -22.02 0.08 11.11
N ASP A 357 -21.65 1.36 11.13
CA ASP A 357 -21.60 2.25 9.97
C ASP A 357 -20.41 3.21 10.06
N TYR A 358 -20.20 4.02 9.01
CA TYR A 358 -19.09 4.96 8.96
C TYR A 358 -19.21 6.10 9.97
N ALA A 359 -20.43 6.56 10.26
CA ALA A 359 -20.63 7.65 11.21
C ALA A 359 -20.19 7.24 12.62
N GLU A 360 -20.55 6.02 13.04
CA GLU A 360 -20.11 5.46 14.32
C GLU A 360 -18.61 5.20 14.35
N ALA A 361 -18.04 4.58 13.28
CA ALA A 361 -16.61 4.32 13.21
C ALA A 361 -15.79 5.62 13.27
N MET A 362 -16.19 6.66 12.52
CA MET A 362 -15.55 7.98 12.55
C MET A 362 -15.64 8.61 13.95
N SER A 363 -16.83 8.63 14.54
CA SER A 363 -17.03 9.21 15.88
C SER A 363 -16.10 8.56 16.92
N ARG A 364 -16.04 7.23 16.93
CA ARG A 364 -15.14 6.47 17.82
C ARG A 364 -13.67 6.73 17.53
N ALA A 365 -13.26 6.75 16.24
CA ALA A 365 -11.88 7.00 15.87
C ALA A 365 -11.40 8.37 16.38
N TYR A 366 -12.16 9.43 16.15
CA TYR A 366 -11.80 10.76 16.59
C TYR A 366 -11.89 10.93 18.10
N GLN A 367 -12.82 10.27 18.78
CA GLN A 367 -12.86 10.22 20.24
C GLN A 367 -11.56 9.63 20.81
N ALA A 368 -11.05 8.55 20.21
CA ALA A 368 -9.78 7.94 20.61
C ALA A 368 -8.57 8.82 20.24
N VAL A 369 -8.55 9.42 19.04
CA VAL A 369 -7.53 10.39 18.63
C VAL A 369 -7.43 11.55 19.62
N ASP A 370 -8.57 12.04 20.11
CA ASP A 370 -8.61 13.15 21.07
C ASP A 370 -8.03 12.83 22.46
N CYS A 371 -7.89 11.54 22.79
CA CYS A 371 -7.19 11.10 24.01
C CYS A 371 -5.67 11.15 23.87
N ILE A 372 -5.12 10.96 22.65
CA ILE A 372 -3.69 10.80 22.40
C ILE A 372 -3.02 12.15 22.21
N ARG A 373 -1.83 12.31 22.78
CA ARG A 373 -1.04 13.55 22.69
C ARG A 373 0.45 13.25 22.54
N PHE A 374 1.09 13.99 21.65
CA PHE A 374 2.54 14.19 21.59
C PHE A 374 2.85 15.54 20.96
N GLU A 375 4.00 16.13 21.26
CA GLU A 375 4.39 17.44 20.74
C GLU A 375 4.49 17.43 19.20
N GLY A 376 3.85 18.40 18.56
CA GLY A 376 3.83 18.52 17.10
C GLY A 376 2.95 17.50 16.40
N MET A 377 2.04 16.81 17.11
CA MET A 377 1.13 15.84 16.48
C MET A 377 0.33 16.47 15.35
N HIS A 378 0.39 15.84 14.18
CA HIS A 378 -0.42 16.17 13.03
C HIS A 378 -1.41 15.05 12.72
N VAL A 379 -2.66 15.40 12.45
CA VAL A 379 -3.74 14.47 12.13
C VAL A 379 -4.75 15.15 11.22
N ARG A 380 -5.28 14.42 10.25
CA ARG A 380 -6.44 14.88 9.44
C ARG A 380 -7.73 14.66 10.21
N ARG A 381 -8.68 15.58 10.04
CA ARG A 381 -9.99 15.54 10.71
C ARG A 381 -11.14 15.15 9.77
N ASP A 382 -10.83 14.85 8.52
CA ASP A 382 -11.80 14.51 7.47
C ASP A 382 -11.70 13.05 6.98
N ILE A 383 -10.94 12.19 7.67
CA ILE A 383 -10.83 10.76 7.31
C ILE A 383 -12.19 10.09 7.46
N GLY A 384 -12.63 9.41 6.39
CA GLY A 384 -13.91 8.72 6.33
C GLY A 384 -15.08 9.58 5.85
N VAL A 385 -14.95 10.91 5.77
CA VAL A 385 -16.04 11.80 5.30
C VAL A 385 -16.50 11.45 3.88
N LYS A 386 -15.61 10.93 3.05
CA LYS A 386 -15.93 10.46 1.69
C LYS A 386 -16.92 9.30 1.69
N ALA A 387 -16.95 8.48 2.74
CA ALA A 387 -17.86 7.35 2.86
C ALA A 387 -19.31 7.74 3.22
N LEU A 388 -19.53 8.98 3.64
CA LEU A 388 -20.85 9.51 4.01
C LEU A 388 -21.56 10.20 2.83
N LYS A 389 -20.87 10.38 1.70
CA LYS A 389 -21.38 11.01 0.46
C LYS A 389 -21.84 9.94 -0.51
#